data_27b23832e6a25a15450cc89dd79f9d89
#
_entry.id   27b23832e6a25a15450cc89dd79f9d89
#
_cell.length_a   1.000
_cell.length_b   1.000
_cell.length_c   1.000
_cell.angle_alpha   90.00
_cell.angle_beta   90.00
_cell.angle_gamma   90.00
#
_symmetry.space_group_name_H-M   'P 1'
#
loop_
_entity.id
_entity.type
_entity.pdbx_description
1 polymer ?
#
loop_
_entity_poly.entity_id
_entity_poly.type
_entity_poly.pdbx_seq_one_letter_code
_entity_poly.pdbx_strand_id
1 'polypeptide(L)'
;MQRTPSKPPQSAGGEPIHQQSTTSITRVNSQISNLESPSRITFLEGPGELPMLEVSTPWSTAEIFLHGAHVTRFKKHGDAPLLFMSQCSRFQQGSPIRGGIPIIIPWFGFREGLGQHGIARTRAWELRDIRCSREGTVTVRFSLPQSQEASTFPPFQAEYSVSIGATLDLSLEVRNQSADQVLPLENCLHTYFEVSDSTMITITGLKGSKYLDQVEQFARKVDSEDSIRIGSEVDRLYLDTAATVEINDPQLGRVIRVEKSGSASTVVWNPWVEKSRRMPDFGDEEFQRMVCVESGNVADNTLQIAPLEKSVLQVRLVSSRLGA
;
A
#
# COMPACT_ATOMS: atom_id res chain seq x y z
N MET A 1 -55.20 38.72 9.11
CA MET A 1 -54.36 37.71 9.73
C MET A 1 -53.05 37.57 8.92
N GLN A 2 -52.04 38.23 9.39
CA GLN A 2 -50.69 38.21 8.78
C GLN A 2 -49.94 36.99 9.32
N ARG A 3 -49.40 36.16 8.41
CA ARG A 3 -48.52 35.06 8.80
C ARG A 3 -47.07 35.56 8.86
N THR A 4 -46.43 35.43 10.00
CA THR A 4 -45.01 35.66 10.24
C THR A 4 -44.18 34.54 9.60
N PRO A 5 -43.03 34.83 8.95
CA PRO A 5 -42.14 33.80 8.40
C PRO A 5 -41.30 33.15 9.52
N SER A 6 -41.26 31.82 9.51
CA SER A 6 -40.43 30.99 10.41
C SER A 6 -38.95 31.06 10.01
N LYS A 7 -38.10 31.25 11.03
CA LYS A 7 -36.64 31.29 10.96
C LYS A 7 -36.09 29.91 10.55
N PRO A 8 -35.07 29.79 9.67
CA PRO A 8 -34.46 28.51 9.35
C PRO A 8 -33.62 27.98 10.52
N PRO A 9 -33.43 26.66 10.66
CA PRO A 9 -32.63 26.08 11.74
C PRO A 9 -31.15 26.43 11.58
N GLN A 10 -30.51 26.80 12.70
CA GLN A 10 -29.07 27.04 12.78
C GLN A 10 -28.35 25.69 12.56
N SER A 11 -27.41 25.65 11.63
CA SER A 11 -26.48 24.56 11.42
C SER A 11 -25.56 24.44 12.67
N ALA A 12 -25.50 23.23 13.23
CA ALA A 12 -24.54 22.89 14.27
C ALA A 12 -23.12 23.08 13.70
N GLY A 13 -22.38 24.01 14.29
CA GLY A 13 -20.99 24.29 13.93
C GLY A 13 -20.11 23.08 14.32
N GLY A 14 -19.66 22.32 13.33
CA GLY A 14 -18.52 21.44 13.50
C GLY A 14 -17.25 22.27 13.69
N GLU A 15 -16.40 21.88 14.65
CA GLU A 15 -15.09 22.52 14.82
C GLU A 15 -14.28 22.44 13.52
N PRO A 16 -13.48 23.46 13.18
CA PRO A 16 -12.68 23.47 11.97
C PRO A 16 -11.68 22.33 11.98
N ILE A 17 -11.54 21.64 10.85
CA ILE A 17 -10.70 20.44 10.63
C ILE A 17 -9.25 20.66 11.10
N HIS A 18 -8.73 21.89 11.03
CA HIS A 18 -7.39 22.28 11.51
C HIS A 18 -7.22 22.13 13.06
N GLN A 19 -8.25 22.36 13.86
CA GLN A 19 -8.16 22.20 15.33
C GLN A 19 -8.18 20.73 15.74
N GLN A 20 -8.89 19.87 15.00
CA GLN A 20 -8.92 18.43 15.26
C GLN A 20 -7.58 17.75 14.94
N SER A 21 -6.88 18.19 13.87
CA SER A 21 -5.58 17.63 13.51
C SER A 21 -4.49 17.98 14.53
N THR A 22 -4.40 19.23 14.98
CA THR A 22 -3.40 19.70 15.96
C THR A 22 -3.57 19.01 17.32
N THR A 23 -4.80 18.83 17.79
CA THR A 23 -5.09 18.13 19.05
C THR A 23 -4.70 16.64 18.95
N SER A 24 -4.96 16.01 17.80
CA SER A 24 -4.59 14.61 17.52
C SER A 24 -3.07 14.43 17.49
N ILE A 25 -2.34 15.32 16.81
CA ILE A 25 -0.87 15.32 16.73
C ILE A 25 -0.26 15.42 18.13
N THR A 26 -0.72 16.38 18.95
CA THR A 26 -0.20 16.59 20.33
C THR A 26 -0.44 15.35 21.20
N ARG A 27 -1.63 14.73 21.12
CA ARG A 27 -1.97 13.52 21.87
C ARG A 27 -1.12 12.33 21.48
N VAL A 28 -0.91 12.11 20.18
CA VAL A 28 -0.08 11.01 19.68
C VAL A 28 1.38 11.22 20.08
N ASN A 29 1.93 12.43 19.93
CA ASN A 29 3.30 12.73 20.32
C ASN A 29 3.52 12.54 21.84
N SER A 30 2.54 12.84 22.68
CA SER A 30 2.63 12.58 24.13
C SER A 30 2.65 11.09 24.47
N GLN A 31 1.94 10.25 23.71
CA GLN A 31 1.97 8.78 23.87
C GLN A 31 3.32 8.20 23.42
N ILE A 32 3.87 8.72 22.33
CA ILE A 32 5.17 8.30 21.77
C ILE A 32 6.32 8.63 22.71
N SER A 33 6.29 9.79 23.39
CA SER A 33 7.35 10.27 24.29
C SER A 33 7.59 9.35 25.50
N ASN A 34 6.65 8.49 25.84
CA ASN A 34 6.73 7.56 26.97
C ASN A 34 7.25 6.17 26.59
N LEU A 35 7.66 5.95 25.33
CA LEU A 35 8.18 4.66 24.90
C LEU A 35 9.68 4.54 25.21
N GLU A 36 10.04 3.65 26.14
CA GLU A 36 11.44 3.25 26.36
C GLU A 36 11.93 2.37 25.21
N SER A 37 12.48 2.99 24.18
CA SER A 37 12.94 2.30 22.98
C SER A 37 14.11 3.07 22.35
N PRO A 38 15.09 2.38 21.72
CA PRO A 38 16.13 3.04 20.91
C PRO A 38 15.59 3.68 19.63
N SER A 39 14.29 3.51 19.34
CA SER A 39 13.64 4.05 18.15
C SER A 39 12.98 5.39 18.42
N ARG A 40 12.90 6.21 17.40
CA ARG A 40 12.23 7.51 17.42
C ARG A 40 11.06 7.52 16.45
N ILE A 41 9.94 8.06 16.90
CA ILE A 41 8.74 8.26 16.10
C ILE A 41 8.34 9.71 16.23
N THR A 42 8.01 10.35 15.11
CA THR A 42 7.55 11.74 15.07
C THR A 42 6.28 11.78 14.22
N PHE A 43 5.22 12.38 14.76
CA PHE A 43 3.99 12.65 14.03
C PHE A 43 4.02 14.12 13.57
N LEU A 44 3.86 14.36 12.27
CA LEU A 44 4.01 15.69 11.66
C LEU A 44 3.06 15.85 10.47
N GLU A 45 2.97 17.08 9.96
CA GLU A 45 2.35 17.38 8.69
C GLU A 45 3.38 17.21 7.57
N GLY A 46 3.07 16.33 6.62
CA GLY A 46 3.88 16.10 5.43
C GLY A 46 3.43 16.93 4.23
N PRO A 47 3.95 16.63 3.03
CA PRO A 47 3.50 17.23 1.79
C PRO A 47 1.97 17.24 1.66
N GLY A 48 1.41 18.36 1.16
CA GLY A 48 -0.03 18.54 1.00
C GLY A 48 -0.80 18.63 2.32
N GLU A 49 -0.10 18.97 3.41
CA GLU A 49 -0.68 19.05 4.78
C GLU A 49 -1.28 17.72 5.25
N LEU A 50 -0.86 16.59 4.64
CA LEU A 50 -1.32 15.28 5.03
C LEU A 50 -0.57 14.78 6.27
N PRO A 51 -1.29 14.35 7.33
CA PRO A 51 -0.66 13.81 8.53
C PRO A 51 0.17 12.57 8.24
N MET A 52 1.39 12.52 8.77
CA MET A 52 2.31 11.40 8.59
C MET A 52 3.13 11.07 9.84
N LEU A 53 3.67 9.88 9.87
CA LEU A 53 4.64 9.39 10.84
C LEU A 53 6.01 9.27 10.17
N GLU A 54 7.03 9.84 10.78
CA GLU A 54 8.42 9.48 10.56
C GLU A 54 8.86 8.50 11.64
N VAL A 55 9.46 7.39 11.22
CA VAL A 55 9.97 6.35 12.10
C VAL A 55 11.46 6.15 11.84
N SER A 56 12.27 6.21 12.91
CA SER A 56 13.68 5.87 12.87
C SER A 56 13.95 4.76 13.88
N THR A 57 14.51 3.67 13.41
CA THR A 57 14.88 2.49 14.20
C THR A 57 16.42 2.32 14.18
N PRO A 58 17.01 1.41 14.97
CA PRO A 58 18.44 1.09 14.87
C PRO A 58 18.86 0.56 13.48
N TRP A 59 17.91 0.11 12.64
CA TRP A 59 18.23 -0.52 11.36
C TRP A 59 17.77 0.28 10.15
N SER A 60 16.72 1.11 10.29
CA SER A 60 16.04 1.70 9.15
C SER A 60 15.27 2.96 9.50
N THR A 61 14.86 3.68 8.46
CA THR A 61 13.89 4.78 8.54
C THR A 61 12.68 4.47 7.65
N ALA A 62 11.50 4.97 8.05
CA ALA A 62 10.26 4.85 7.29
C ALA A 62 9.41 6.11 7.40
N GLU A 63 8.56 6.34 6.40
CA GLU A 63 7.53 7.38 6.38
C GLU A 63 6.18 6.73 6.05
N ILE A 64 5.15 7.07 6.85
CA ILE A 64 3.81 6.51 6.69
C ILE A 64 2.78 7.63 6.79
N PHE A 65 2.03 7.86 5.72
CA PHE A 65 0.91 8.81 5.74
C PHE A 65 -0.34 8.15 6.31
N LEU A 66 -1.13 8.89 7.10
CA LEU A 66 -2.46 8.41 7.51
C LEU A 66 -3.41 8.30 6.33
N HIS A 67 -3.22 9.14 5.31
CA HIS A 67 -3.89 9.02 4.04
C HIS A 67 -3.47 7.72 3.33
N GLY A 68 -4.39 6.78 3.19
CA GLY A 68 -4.14 5.46 2.65
C GLY A 68 -3.40 4.50 3.59
N ALA A 69 -3.09 4.88 4.84
CA ALA A 69 -2.10 4.20 5.69
C ALA A 69 -0.82 3.88 4.89
N HIS A 70 -0.43 4.83 4.05
CA HIS A 70 0.47 4.65 2.92
C HIS A 70 1.93 4.72 3.37
N VAL A 71 2.65 3.61 3.27
CA VAL A 71 4.10 3.57 3.47
C VAL A 71 4.76 4.15 2.23
N THR A 72 5.27 5.37 2.31
CA THR A 72 5.92 6.06 1.18
C THR A 72 7.40 5.82 1.13
N ARG A 73 8.03 5.56 2.28
CA ARG A 73 9.47 5.36 2.36
C ARG A 73 9.82 4.24 3.32
N PHE A 74 10.77 3.44 2.93
CA PHE A 74 11.53 2.54 3.80
C PHE A 74 12.97 2.47 3.29
N LYS A 75 13.92 2.66 4.20
CA LYS A 75 15.35 2.62 3.87
C LYS A 75 16.13 2.03 5.03
N LYS A 76 16.88 0.95 4.80
CA LYS A 76 17.86 0.45 5.75
C LYS A 76 19.06 1.41 5.80
N HIS A 77 19.68 1.54 6.96
CA HIS A 77 20.88 2.35 7.11
C HIS A 77 22.01 1.81 6.23
N GLY A 78 22.60 2.68 5.44
CA GLY A 78 23.67 2.34 4.49
C GLY A 78 23.21 1.76 3.15
N ASP A 79 21.89 1.46 2.98
CA ASP A 79 21.33 0.93 1.73
C ASP A 79 20.69 2.04 0.87
N ALA A 80 20.41 1.74 -0.41
CA ALA A 80 19.53 2.54 -1.24
C ALA A 80 18.07 2.45 -0.74
N PRO A 81 17.19 3.43 -1.07
CA PRO A 81 15.77 3.31 -0.76
C PRO A 81 15.17 2.00 -1.27
N LEU A 82 14.27 1.38 -0.49
CA LEU A 82 13.55 0.17 -0.92
C LEU A 82 12.38 0.52 -1.83
N LEU A 83 11.66 1.60 -1.47
CA LEU A 83 10.43 2.00 -2.14
C LEU A 83 10.69 3.18 -3.07
N PHE A 84 10.07 3.12 -4.24
CA PHE A 84 10.04 4.19 -5.22
C PHE A 84 8.88 5.15 -4.92
N MET A 85 9.12 6.44 -5.10
CA MET A 85 8.10 7.49 -5.08
C MET A 85 8.23 8.35 -6.33
N SER A 86 7.13 8.56 -7.04
CA SER A 86 7.11 9.50 -8.17
C SER A 86 7.29 10.93 -7.68
N GLN A 87 8.13 11.71 -8.38
CA GLN A 87 8.29 13.15 -8.15
C GLN A 87 7.03 13.94 -8.55
N CYS A 88 6.20 13.36 -9.42
CA CYS A 88 4.92 13.93 -9.84
C CYS A 88 3.76 13.47 -8.94
N SER A 89 4.02 12.71 -7.88
CA SER A 89 3.00 12.22 -6.97
C SER A 89 2.23 13.36 -6.33
N ARG A 90 0.92 13.20 -6.26
CA ARG A 90 0.01 14.19 -5.66
C ARG A 90 -0.25 13.83 -4.21
N PHE A 91 0.21 14.69 -3.30
CA PHE A 91 -0.11 14.57 -1.88
C PHE A 91 -1.35 15.42 -1.60
N GLN A 92 -2.52 14.85 -1.87
CA GLN A 92 -3.81 15.53 -1.74
C GLN A 92 -4.86 14.59 -1.19
N GLN A 93 -5.68 15.08 -0.26
CA GLN A 93 -6.79 14.30 0.28
C GLN A 93 -7.73 13.81 -0.84
N GLY A 94 -8.13 12.55 -0.77
CA GLY A 94 -9.00 11.92 -1.78
C GLY A 94 -8.28 11.47 -3.06
N SER A 95 -7.01 11.83 -3.25
CA SER A 95 -6.19 11.40 -4.40
C SER A 95 -5.22 10.27 -4.01
N PRO A 96 -4.94 9.32 -4.90
CA PRO A 96 -3.93 8.31 -4.63
C PRO A 96 -2.52 8.92 -4.62
N ILE A 97 -1.67 8.49 -3.69
CA ILE A 97 -0.24 8.77 -3.69
C ILE A 97 0.43 7.79 -4.65
N ARG A 98 1.28 8.27 -5.57
CA ARG A 98 1.95 7.47 -6.60
C ARG A 98 3.33 7.00 -6.15
N GLY A 99 3.47 5.70 -5.90
CA GLY A 99 4.68 5.09 -5.36
C GLY A 99 4.42 4.44 -4.01
N GLY A 100 5.45 4.04 -3.28
CA GLY A 100 5.32 3.41 -1.97
C GLY A 100 4.52 2.11 -2.00
N ILE A 101 3.59 1.98 -1.06
CA ILE A 101 2.75 0.78 -0.91
C ILE A 101 1.27 1.17 -0.78
N PRO A 102 0.55 1.46 -1.87
CA PRO A 102 -0.89 1.63 -1.85
C PRO A 102 -1.62 0.36 -1.39
N ILE A 103 -2.63 0.51 -0.52
CA ILE A 103 -3.52 -0.58 -0.10
C ILE A 103 -4.72 -0.60 -1.03
N ILE A 104 -4.95 -1.75 -1.66
CA ILE A 104 -6.06 -1.96 -2.58
C ILE A 104 -7.08 -2.90 -1.94
N ILE A 105 -8.24 -2.39 -1.61
CA ILE A 105 -9.46 -3.08 -1.17
C ILE A 105 -10.69 -2.21 -1.47
N PRO A 106 -11.90 -2.74 -1.66
CA PRO A 106 -12.25 -4.17 -1.78
C PRO A 106 -12.21 -4.72 -3.21
N TRP A 107 -11.75 -3.94 -4.21
CA TRP A 107 -11.57 -4.40 -5.60
C TRP A 107 -10.23 -3.95 -6.18
N PHE A 108 -9.71 -4.74 -7.12
CA PHE A 108 -8.54 -4.45 -7.92
C PHE A 108 -8.95 -3.99 -9.34
N GLY A 109 -8.14 -3.15 -9.99
CA GLY A 109 -8.45 -2.64 -11.32
C GLY A 109 -9.56 -1.59 -11.34
N PHE A 110 -10.10 -1.33 -12.51
CA PHE A 110 -11.18 -0.37 -12.73
C PHE A 110 -12.56 -1.06 -12.60
N ARG A 111 -13.49 -0.41 -11.90
CA ARG A 111 -14.91 -0.79 -11.86
C ARG A 111 -15.77 0.40 -12.23
N GLU A 112 -16.68 0.18 -13.18
CA GLU A 112 -17.61 1.23 -13.62
C GLU A 112 -18.44 1.76 -12.44
N GLY A 113 -18.54 3.09 -12.34
CA GLY A 113 -19.24 3.78 -11.25
C GLY A 113 -18.48 3.83 -9.91
N LEU A 114 -17.44 3.03 -9.73
CA LEU A 114 -16.67 2.96 -8.48
C LEU A 114 -15.22 3.45 -8.60
N GLY A 115 -14.67 3.52 -9.84
CA GLY A 115 -13.29 3.96 -10.06
C GLY A 115 -12.26 2.84 -9.95
N GLN A 116 -11.00 3.21 -9.72
CA GLN A 116 -9.87 2.31 -9.82
C GLN A 116 -9.31 1.94 -8.43
N HIS A 117 -9.10 0.63 -8.20
CA HIS A 117 -8.34 0.09 -7.06
C HIS A 117 -8.94 0.37 -5.68
N GLY A 118 -10.25 0.21 -5.54
CA GLY A 118 -10.91 0.30 -4.25
C GLY A 118 -10.90 1.69 -3.62
N ILE A 119 -11.17 1.71 -2.32
CA ILE A 119 -11.35 2.96 -1.55
C ILE A 119 -10.20 3.24 -0.59
N ALA A 120 -9.44 2.22 -0.18
CA ALA A 120 -8.53 2.31 0.96
C ALA A 120 -7.38 3.30 0.77
N ARG A 121 -6.79 3.34 -0.44
CA ARG A 121 -5.62 4.18 -0.76
C ARG A 121 -5.92 5.68 -0.83
N THR A 122 -7.20 6.07 -0.89
CA THR A 122 -7.64 7.48 -0.99
C THR A 122 -8.35 7.99 0.25
N ARG A 123 -8.38 7.19 1.32
CA ARG A 123 -9.02 7.52 2.59
C ARG A 123 -8.01 7.78 3.69
N ALA A 124 -8.36 8.63 4.63
CA ALA A 124 -7.62 8.74 5.87
C ALA A 124 -7.92 7.52 6.75
N TRP A 125 -6.86 6.86 7.23
CA TRP A 125 -6.94 5.78 8.21
C TRP A 125 -6.73 6.34 9.62
N GLU A 126 -7.34 5.70 10.58
CA GLU A 126 -7.16 6.03 12.00
C GLU A 126 -5.95 5.29 12.56
N LEU A 127 -5.05 6.03 13.19
CA LEU A 127 -3.97 5.44 13.98
C LEU A 127 -4.55 4.81 15.24
N ARG A 128 -4.35 3.51 15.44
CA ARG A 128 -4.87 2.74 16.58
C ARG A 128 -3.88 2.63 17.72
N ASP A 129 -2.69 2.14 17.44
CA ASP A 129 -1.60 2.08 18.42
C ASP A 129 -0.22 2.06 17.75
N ILE A 130 0.79 2.34 18.58
CA ILE A 130 2.20 2.21 18.22
C ILE A 130 2.85 1.41 19.32
N ARG A 131 3.60 0.37 18.93
CA ARG A 131 4.36 -0.49 19.83
C ARG A 131 5.81 -0.51 19.44
N CYS A 132 6.69 -0.49 20.43
CA CYS A 132 8.13 -0.66 20.23
C CYS A 132 8.61 -1.90 20.97
N SER A 133 9.40 -2.73 20.29
CA SER A 133 10.11 -3.80 20.97
C SER A 133 11.33 -3.27 21.72
N ARG A 134 11.91 -4.06 22.62
CA ARG A 134 13.14 -3.69 23.36
C ARG A 134 14.32 -3.52 22.41
N GLU A 135 14.35 -4.27 21.32
CA GLU A 135 15.38 -4.22 20.27
C GLU A 135 15.18 -3.00 19.35
N GLY A 136 14.02 -2.35 19.39
CA GLY A 136 13.73 -1.14 18.63
C GLY A 136 12.89 -1.35 17.37
N THR A 137 12.29 -2.54 17.15
CA THR A 137 11.28 -2.70 16.10
C THR A 137 10.03 -1.88 16.45
N VAL A 138 9.56 -1.08 15.52
CA VAL A 138 8.35 -0.27 15.68
C VAL A 138 7.22 -0.90 14.88
N THR A 139 6.09 -1.17 15.54
CA THR A 139 4.86 -1.62 14.89
C THR A 139 3.78 -0.56 15.03
N VAL A 140 3.27 -0.09 13.89
CA VAL A 140 2.17 0.89 13.80
C VAL A 140 0.93 0.18 13.30
N ARG A 141 -0.22 0.39 13.95
CA ARG A 141 -1.50 -0.19 13.54
C ARG A 141 -2.51 0.89 13.17
N PHE A 142 -3.19 0.65 12.06
CA PHE A 142 -4.22 1.51 11.51
C PHE A 142 -5.53 0.75 11.33
N SER A 143 -6.66 1.47 11.35
CA SER A 143 -7.96 0.94 10.92
C SER A 143 -8.59 1.86 9.89
N LEU A 144 -9.25 1.26 8.90
CA LEU A 144 -10.03 2.00 7.91
C LEU A 144 -11.39 2.39 8.51
N PRO A 145 -11.73 3.69 8.58
CA PRO A 145 -13.07 4.12 8.99
C PRO A 145 -14.15 3.58 8.05
N GLN A 146 -15.32 3.28 8.60
CA GLN A 146 -16.48 2.88 7.82
C GLN A 146 -16.85 3.96 6.80
N SER A 147 -17.23 3.58 5.60
CA SER A 147 -17.54 4.49 4.50
C SER A 147 -18.80 4.07 3.77
N GLN A 148 -19.64 5.05 3.41
CA GLN A 148 -20.82 4.83 2.57
C GLN A 148 -20.48 4.41 1.13
N GLU A 149 -19.28 4.74 0.64
CA GLU A 149 -18.84 4.36 -0.71
C GLU A 149 -18.60 2.86 -0.85
N ALA A 150 -18.41 2.16 0.26
CA ALA A 150 -18.34 0.70 0.30
C ALA A 150 -19.74 0.05 0.38
N SER A 151 -20.84 0.81 0.30
CA SER A 151 -22.20 0.30 0.48
C SER A 151 -22.65 -0.73 -0.56
N THR A 152 -21.94 -0.84 -1.68
CA THR A 152 -22.17 -1.90 -2.68
C THR A 152 -21.57 -3.25 -2.27
N PHE A 153 -20.78 -3.27 -1.21
CA PHE A 153 -20.19 -4.47 -0.63
C PHE A 153 -20.85 -4.78 0.72
N PRO A 154 -20.89 -6.03 1.16
CA PRO A 154 -21.21 -6.37 2.54
C PRO A 154 -20.32 -5.57 3.50
N PRO A 155 -20.80 -5.16 4.68
CA PRO A 155 -20.02 -4.37 5.61
C PRO A 155 -18.76 -5.12 6.04
N PHE A 156 -17.62 -4.44 6.04
CA PHE A 156 -16.34 -5.01 6.45
C PHE A 156 -15.53 -4.05 7.30
N GLN A 157 -14.63 -4.59 8.10
CA GLN A 157 -13.61 -3.87 8.84
C GLN A 157 -12.23 -4.19 8.24
N ALA A 158 -11.37 -3.20 8.10
CA ALA A 158 -9.99 -3.41 7.68
C ALA A 158 -9.02 -2.83 8.72
N GLU A 159 -8.01 -3.63 9.08
CA GLU A 159 -6.88 -3.24 9.92
C GLU A 159 -5.58 -3.46 9.16
N TYR A 160 -4.65 -2.53 9.28
CA TYR A 160 -3.34 -2.63 8.68
C TYR A 160 -2.25 -2.39 9.70
N SER A 161 -1.28 -3.30 9.73
CA SER A 161 -0.11 -3.23 10.61
C SER A 161 1.16 -3.12 9.79
N VAL A 162 2.04 -2.20 10.18
CA VAL A 162 3.36 -1.99 9.58
C VAL A 162 4.41 -2.15 10.68
N SER A 163 5.29 -3.15 10.54
CA SER A 163 6.42 -3.35 11.45
C SER A 163 7.72 -2.96 10.76
N ILE A 164 8.43 -2.02 11.36
CA ILE A 164 9.62 -1.35 10.83
C ILE A 164 10.83 -1.78 11.68
N GLY A 165 11.77 -2.47 11.05
CA GLY A 165 12.98 -2.99 11.68
C GLY A 165 14.10 -3.21 10.67
N ALA A 166 14.82 -4.31 10.77
CA ALA A 166 15.76 -4.76 9.74
C ALA A 166 15.05 -5.14 8.42
N THR A 167 13.77 -5.46 8.52
CA THR A 167 12.82 -5.74 7.44
C THR A 167 11.62 -4.82 7.54
N LEU A 168 10.83 -4.75 6.48
CA LEU A 168 9.51 -4.13 6.48
C LEU A 168 8.47 -5.24 6.41
N ASP A 169 7.71 -5.42 7.49
CA ASP A 169 6.66 -6.44 7.58
C ASP A 169 5.28 -5.77 7.58
N LEU A 170 4.41 -6.23 6.72
CA LEU A 170 3.09 -5.66 6.46
C LEU A 170 2.01 -6.72 6.70
N SER A 171 0.90 -6.34 7.33
CA SER A 171 -0.23 -7.24 7.55
C SER A 171 -1.54 -6.49 7.36
N LEU A 172 -2.34 -6.91 6.38
CA LEU A 172 -3.67 -6.39 6.10
C LEU A 172 -4.71 -7.44 6.48
N GLU A 173 -5.48 -7.18 7.53
CA GLU A 173 -6.63 -7.98 7.92
C GLU A 173 -7.91 -7.34 7.40
N VAL A 174 -8.77 -8.11 6.75
CA VAL A 174 -10.13 -7.70 6.38
C VAL A 174 -11.12 -8.69 6.95
N ARG A 175 -12.05 -8.21 7.77
CA ARG A 175 -13.11 -9.00 8.41
C ARG A 175 -14.45 -8.65 7.81
N ASN A 176 -15.19 -9.66 7.36
CA ASN A 176 -16.60 -9.53 6.99
C ASN A 176 -17.43 -9.28 8.25
N GLN A 177 -18.14 -8.16 8.30
CA GLN A 177 -19.01 -7.77 9.42
C GLN A 177 -20.49 -8.19 9.19
N SER A 178 -20.82 -8.69 8.01
CA SER A 178 -22.17 -9.22 7.74
C SER A 178 -22.40 -10.52 8.50
N ALA A 179 -23.62 -10.70 9.00
CA ALA A 179 -24.04 -11.94 9.65
C ALA A 179 -24.49 -13.02 8.65
N ASP A 180 -24.81 -12.63 7.41
CA ASP A 180 -25.52 -13.49 6.44
C ASP A 180 -24.97 -13.41 5.00
N GLN A 181 -24.14 -12.42 4.67
CA GLN A 181 -23.65 -12.23 3.30
C GLN A 181 -22.16 -12.57 3.19
N VAL A 182 -21.78 -13.27 2.13
CA VAL A 182 -20.38 -13.50 1.76
C VAL A 182 -19.80 -12.20 1.20
N LEU A 183 -18.62 -11.80 1.66
CA LEU A 183 -17.87 -10.65 1.15
C LEU A 183 -16.95 -11.10 0.02
N PRO A 184 -17.22 -10.77 -1.25
CA PRO A 184 -16.26 -10.91 -2.31
C PRO A 184 -15.19 -9.82 -2.15
N LEU A 185 -13.93 -10.23 -1.95
CA LEU A 185 -12.83 -9.33 -1.67
C LEU A 185 -11.65 -9.57 -2.61
N GLU A 186 -11.27 -8.53 -3.32
CA GLU A 186 -9.93 -8.43 -3.88
C GLU A 186 -9.08 -7.52 -2.99
N ASN A 187 -7.89 -7.97 -2.64
CA ASN A 187 -6.94 -7.19 -1.87
C ASN A 187 -5.57 -7.22 -2.51
N CYS A 188 -4.81 -6.13 -2.40
CA CYS A 188 -3.45 -6.07 -2.88
C CYS A 188 -2.65 -5.01 -2.12
N LEU A 189 -1.39 -5.31 -1.83
CA LEU A 189 -0.36 -4.36 -1.44
C LEU A 189 0.47 -4.04 -2.70
N HIS A 190 0.17 -2.89 -3.31
CA HIS A 190 0.69 -2.47 -4.62
C HIS A 190 2.08 -1.85 -4.47
N THR A 191 3.08 -2.66 -4.18
CA THR A 191 4.42 -2.20 -3.81
C THR A 191 5.22 -1.75 -5.03
N TYR A 192 5.66 -0.49 -5.01
CA TYR A 192 6.60 0.10 -5.94
C TYR A 192 8.03 -0.01 -5.38
N PHE A 193 8.89 -0.76 -6.02
CA PHE A 193 10.29 -0.87 -5.63
C PHE A 193 11.15 0.14 -6.40
N GLU A 194 12.05 0.83 -5.69
CA GLU A 194 13.13 1.60 -6.31
C GLU A 194 14.16 0.62 -6.85
N VAL A 195 14.57 0.81 -8.09
CA VAL A 195 15.64 0.04 -8.74
C VAL A 195 16.62 0.98 -9.45
N SER A 196 17.81 0.49 -9.72
CA SER A 196 18.84 1.26 -10.44
C SER A 196 18.42 1.60 -11.87
N ASP A 197 17.99 0.58 -12.60
CA ASP A 197 17.49 0.64 -13.97
C ASP A 197 16.62 -0.59 -14.21
N SER A 198 15.34 -0.37 -14.53
CA SER A 198 14.37 -1.44 -14.72
C SER A 198 14.77 -2.42 -15.83
N THR A 199 15.56 -1.97 -16.82
CA THR A 199 16.05 -2.82 -17.91
C THR A 199 17.21 -3.75 -17.51
N MET A 200 17.88 -3.42 -16.39
CA MET A 200 19.07 -4.15 -15.91
C MET A 200 18.77 -5.12 -14.76
N ILE A 201 17.59 -5.03 -14.19
CA ILE A 201 17.15 -5.97 -13.14
C ILE A 201 16.64 -7.28 -13.73
N THR A 202 16.58 -8.30 -12.87
CA THR A 202 15.86 -9.54 -13.16
C THR A 202 14.91 -9.87 -12.00
N ILE A 203 13.72 -10.38 -12.33
CA ILE A 203 12.73 -10.81 -11.34
C ILE A 203 12.60 -12.33 -11.46
N THR A 204 12.75 -13.04 -10.34
CA THR A 204 12.73 -14.51 -10.27
C THR A 204 11.69 -15.02 -9.30
N GLY A 205 11.37 -16.32 -9.35
CA GLY A 205 10.42 -16.98 -8.45
C GLY A 205 9.06 -17.26 -9.06
N LEU A 206 8.81 -16.88 -10.32
CA LEU A 206 7.50 -17.03 -11.00
C LEU A 206 7.49 -18.01 -12.16
N LYS A 207 8.62 -18.70 -12.45
CA LYS A 207 8.68 -19.73 -13.49
C LYS A 207 7.62 -20.81 -13.28
N GLY A 208 6.93 -21.17 -14.36
CA GLY A 208 5.86 -22.16 -14.37
C GLY A 208 4.51 -21.64 -13.87
N SER A 209 4.44 -20.42 -13.34
CA SER A 209 3.19 -19.81 -12.90
C SER A 209 2.35 -19.34 -14.09
N LYS A 210 1.03 -19.53 -13.99
CA LYS A 210 0.06 -18.98 -14.94
C LYS A 210 -0.14 -17.49 -14.67
N TYR A 211 -0.33 -16.70 -15.73
CA TYR A 211 -0.65 -15.30 -15.58
C TYR A 211 -1.64 -14.79 -16.64
N LEU A 212 -2.31 -13.68 -16.32
CA LEU A 212 -3.09 -12.87 -17.22
C LEU A 212 -2.20 -11.71 -17.69
N ASP A 213 -1.99 -11.57 -18.98
CA ASP A 213 -1.25 -10.47 -19.58
C ASP A 213 -2.21 -9.32 -19.89
N GLN A 214 -2.20 -8.26 -19.06
CA GLN A 214 -3.12 -7.14 -19.23
C GLN A 214 -2.78 -6.30 -20.48
N VAL A 215 -1.51 -6.28 -20.89
CA VAL A 215 -1.09 -5.60 -22.12
C VAL A 215 -1.69 -6.28 -23.36
N GLU A 216 -1.87 -7.60 -23.29
CA GLU A 216 -2.49 -8.41 -24.34
C GLU A 216 -3.94 -8.82 -24.00
N GLN A 217 -4.74 -7.86 -23.51
CA GLN A 217 -6.18 -8.04 -23.25
C GLN A 217 -6.50 -9.26 -22.37
N PHE A 218 -5.73 -9.44 -21.30
CA PHE A 218 -5.86 -10.54 -20.35
C PHE A 218 -5.63 -11.93 -20.96
N ALA A 219 -4.80 -12.02 -21.99
CA ALA A 219 -4.37 -13.30 -22.54
C ALA A 219 -3.78 -14.21 -21.46
N ARG A 220 -4.23 -15.46 -21.39
CA ARG A 220 -3.74 -16.45 -20.42
C ARG A 220 -2.44 -17.08 -20.93
N LYS A 221 -1.40 -16.97 -20.15
CA LYS A 221 -0.06 -17.46 -20.46
C LYS A 221 0.54 -18.23 -19.29
N VAL A 222 1.66 -18.92 -19.54
CA VAL A 222 2.50 -19.55 -18.51
C VAL A 222 3.90 -18.96 -18.66
N ASP A 223 4.50 -18.57 -17.57
CA ASP A 223 5.87 -18.07 -17.57
C ASP A 223 6.86 -19.25 -17.70
N SER A 224 7.55 -19.35 -18.83
CA SER A 224 8.52 -20.41 -19.11
C SER A 224 9.96 -20.04 -18.71
N GLU A 225 10.21 -18.75 -18.51
CA GLU A 225 11.54 -18.21 -18.29
C GLU A 225 11.97 -18.31 -16.82
N ASP A 226 13.25 -18.47 -16.58
CA ASP A 226 13.81 -18.46 -15.21
C ASP A 226 13.74 -17.07 -14.55
N SER A 227 13.70 -16.03 -15.37
CA SER A 227 13.62 -14.65 -14.90
C SER A 227 12.85 -13.76 -15.86
N ILE A 228 12.06 -12.85 -15.30
CA ILE A 228 11.40 -11.78 -16.04
C ILE A 228 12.39 -10.62 -16.21
N ARG A 229 12.46 -10.08 -17.42
CA ARG A 229 13.21 -8.87 -17.76
C ARG A 229 12.25 -7.82 -18.29
N ILE A 230 12.50 -6.56 -17.97
CA ILE A 230 11.70 -5.44 -18.41
C ILE A 230 12.33 -4.87 -19.69
N GLY A 231 11.66 -5.03 -20.82
CA GLY A 231 12.09 -4.51 -22.13
C GLY A 231 10.96 -3.84 -22.91
N SER A 232 9.77 -3.80 -22.30
CA SER A 232 8.54 -3.17 -22.80
C SER A 232 7.60 -2.95 -21.64
N GLU A 233 6.38 -2.42 -21.87
CA GLU A 233 5.33 -2.42 -20.86
C GLU A 233 5.07 -3.84 -20.36
N VAL A 234 5.08 -4.03 -19.05
CA VAL A 234 4.77 -5.29 -18.38
C VAL A 234 3.60 -5.01 -17.43
N ASP A 235 2.55 -5.82 -17.55
CA ASP A 235 1.39 -5.77 -16.66
C ASP A 235 0.81 -7.19 -16.55
N ARG A 236 1.42 -8.02 -15.67
CA ARG A 236 1.15 -9.45 -15.55
C ARG A 236 0.57 -9.79 -14.20
N LEU A 237 -0.62 -10.37 -14.19
CA LEU A 237 -1.26 -10.93 -12.99
C LEU A 237 -0.96 -12.43 -12.90
N TYR A 238 0.00 -12.82 -12.07
CA TYR A 238 0.30 -14.22 -11.78
C TYR A 238 -0.73 -14.78 -10.80
N LEU A 239 -1.28 -15.94 -11.13
CA LEU A 239 -2.36 -16.59 -10.42
C LEU A 239 -1.87 -17.88 -9.74
N ASP A 240 -2.58 -18.29 -8.70
CA ASP A 240 -2.37 -19.55 -7.96
C ASP A 240 -0.91 -19.71 -7.46
N THR A 241 -0.29 -18.59 -7.07
CA THR A 241 1.10 -18.60 -6.59
C THR A 241 1.26 -17.91 -5.25
N ALA A 242 1.87 -18.61 -4.30
CA ALA A 242 2.35 -18.09 -3.02
C ALA A 242 3.89 -17.94 -3.02
N ALA A 243 4.53 -18.02 -4.18
CA ALA A 243 5.98 -18.01 -4.31
C ALA A 243 6.59 -16.71 -3.77
N THR A 244 7.76 -16.83 -3.16
CA THR A 244 8.66 -15.72 -2.89
C THR A 244 9.20 -15.20 -4.22
N VAL A 245 9.15 -13.89 -4.42
CA VAL A 245 9.70 -13.22 -5.60
C VAL A 245 10.96 -12.47 -5.22
N GLU A 246 11.99 -12.55 -6.05
CA GLU A 246 13.24 -11.81 -5.86
C GLU A 246 13.46 -10.84 -7.01
N ILE A 247 13.82 -9.60 -6.67
CA ILE A 247 14.28 -8.58 -7.60
C ILE A 247 15.79 -8.47 -7.43
N ASN A 248 16.54 -8.90 -8.44
CA ASN A 248 17.99 -8.80 -8.47
C ASN A 248 18.40 -7.51 -9.14
N ASP A 249 19.06 -6.62 -8.42
CA ASP A 249 19.56 -5.33 -8.89
C ASP A 249 21.09 -5.29 -8.81
N PRO A 250 21.78 -5.66 -9.87
CA PRO A 250 23.26 -5.77 -9.88
C PRO A 250 23.96 -4.42 -9.75
N GLN A 251 23.38 -3.31 -10.23
CA GLN A 251 23.99 -2.00 -10.14
C GLN A 251 23.94 -1.45 -8.72
N LEU A 252 22.87 -1.69 -7.96
CA LEU A 252 22.78 -1.39 -6.54
C LEU A 252 23.38 -2.50 -5.67
N GLY A 253 23.89 -3.60 -6.27
CA GLY A 253 24.51 -4.71 -5.57
C GLY A 253 23.59 -5.39 -4.56
N ARG A 254 22.27 -5.46 -4.83
CA ARG A 254 21.28 -5.99 -3.89
C ARG A 254 20.29 -6.96 -4.51
N VAL A 255 19.70 -7.78 -3.62
CA VAL A 255 18.51 -8.58 -3.88
C VAL A 255 17.40 -8.10 -2.95
N ILE A 256 16.22 -7.84 -3.51
CA ILE A 256 15.00 -7.57 -2.75
C ILE A 256 14.14 -8.83 -2.81
N ARG A 257 13.78 -9.37 -1.62
CA ARG A 257 12.89 -10.52 -1.50
C ARG A 257 11.51 -10.05 -1.04
N VAL A 258 10.49 -10.52 -1.75
CA VAL A 258 9.07 -10.33 -1.46
C VAL A 258 8.50 -11.66 -1.01
N GLU A 259 8.42 -11.86 0.31
CA GLU A 259 7.82 -13.03 0.93
C GLU A 259 6.38 -12.72 1.29
N LYS A 260 5.45 -13.68 1.10
CA LYS A 260 4.04 -13.44 1.32
C LYS A 260 3.31 -14.65 1.89
N SER A 261 2.22 -14.40 2.62
CA SER A 261 1.26 -15.40 3.05
C SER A 261 -0.17 -14.84 2.98
N GLY A 262 -1.17 -15.71 2.83
CA GLY A 262 -2.55 -15.28 2.61
C GLY A 262 -2.75 -14.56 1.26
N SER A 263 -1.85 -14.79 0.30
CA SER A 263 -1.85 -14.21 -1.04
C SER A 263 -1.68 -15.32 -2.07
N ALA A 264 -2.58 -15.37 -3.02
CA ALA A 264 -2.53 -16.31 -4.16
C ALA A 264 -2.16 -15.63 -5.49
N SER A 265 -1.96 -14.31 -5.50
CA SER A 265 -1.60 -13.57 -6.71
C SER A 265 -0.33 -12.76 -6.51
N THR A 266 0.44 -12.60 -7.58
CA THR A 266 1.53 -11.61 -7.69
C THR A 266 1.30 -10.78 -8.93
N VAL A 267 1.43 -9.45 -8.83
CA VAL A 267 1.41 -8.58 -10.02
C VAL A 267 2.82 -8.07 -10.28
N VAL A 268 3.29 -8.20 -11.50
CA VAL A 268 4.52 -7.56 -11.96
C VAL A 268 4.14 -6.49 -12.97
N TRP A 269 4.48 -5.23 -12.65
CA TRP A 269 4.10 -4.10 -13.47
C TRP A 269 5.24 -3.09 -13.65
N ASN A 270 5.38 -2.63 -14.88
CA ASN A 270 6.18 -1.46 -15.26
C ASN A 270 5.45 -0.75 -16.42
N PRO A 271 5.15 0.55 -16.29
CA PRO A 271 4.33 1.28 -17.28
C PRO A 271 5.05 1.51 -18.61
N TRP A 272 6.39 1.39 -18.64
CA TRP A 272 7.21 1.71 -19.80
C TRP A 272 6.97 3.14 -20.32
N VAL A 273 7.45 3.46 -21.51
CA VAL A 273 7.50 4.82 -22.06
C VAL A 273 6.10 5.41 -22.27
N GLU A 274 5.26 4.69 -23.02
CA GLU A 274 3.99 5.25 -23.49
C GLU A 274 2.94 5.42 -22.41
N LYS A 275 2.89 4.49 -21.46
CA LYS A 275 1.95 4.58 -20.34
C LYS A 275 2.41 5.62 -19.30
N SER A 276 3.72 5.75 -19.06
CA SER A 276 4.29 6.77 -18.17
C SER A 276 3.89 8.17 -18.62
N ARG A 277 4.02 8.50 -19.88
CA ARG A 277 3.64 9.81 -20.45
C ARG A 277 2.16 10.14 -20.34
N ARG A 278 1.30 9.13 -20.20
CA ARG A 278 -0.16 9.32 -20.04
C ARG A 278 -0.61 9.44 -18.60
N MET A 279 0.28 9.16 -17.64
CA MET A 279 -0.03 9.20 -16.22
C MET A 279 0.31 10.59 -15.65
N PRO A 280 -0.68 11.40 -15.22
CA PRO A 280 -0.45 12.79 -14.84
C PRO A 280 0.23 12.97 -13.46
N ASP A 281 0.42 11.89 -12.73
CA ASP A 281 1.03 11.80 -11.40
C ASP A 281 2.30 10.94 -11.40
N PHE A 282 2.89 10.69 -12.60
CA PHE A 282 4.07 9.89 -12.79
C PHE A 282 5.00 10.57 -13.82
N GLY A 283 6.30 10.63 -13.55
CA GLY A 283 7.25 11.26 -14.47
C GLY A 283 7.51 10.40 -15.71
N ASP A 284 7.68 11.04 -16.86
CA ASP A 284 7.78 10.39 -18.18
C ASP A 284 8.84 9.31 -18.25
N GLU A 285 9.95 9.47 -17.53
CA GLU A 285 11.10 8.57 -17.53
C GLU A 285 11.28 7.79 -16.21
N GLU A 286 10.39 7.98 -15.24
CA GLU A 286 10.49 7.33 -13.94
C GLU A 286 10.31 5.80 -14.00
N PHE A 287 9.71 5.29 -15.08
CA PHE A 287 9.61 3.84 -15.33
C PHE A 287 10.97 3.13 -15.30
N GLN A 288 12.05 3.86 -15.62
CA GLN A 288 13.41 3.31 -15.58
C GLN A 288 13.88 2.98 -14.17
N ARG A 289 13.34 3.66 -13.15
CA ARG A 289 13.79 3.55 -11.76
C ARG A 289 12.85 2.77 -10.86
N MET A 290 11.84 2.11 -11.41
CA MET A 290 10.88 1.38 -10.61
C MET A 290 10.43 0.08 -11.25
N VAL A 291 9.97 -0.82 -10.40
CA VAL A 291 9.14 -1.96 -10.77
C VAL A 291 8.14 -2.24 -9.65
N CYS A 292 6.91 -2.59 -9.99
CA CYS A 292 5.98 -3.13 -9.00
C CYS A 292 6.10 -4.66 -8.96
N VAL A 293 6.19 -5.18 -7.73
CA VAL A 293 5.93 -6.58 -7.42
C VAL A 293 4.92 -6.59 -6.29
N GLU A 294 3.68 -6.83 -6.66
CA GLU A 294 2.55 -6.67 -5.77
C GLU A 294 2.10 -8.02 -5.22
N SER A 295 1.64 -8.03 -3.99
CA SER A 295 1.12 -9.24 -3.34
C SER A 295 -0.37 -9.06 -3.03
N GLY A 296 -1.21 -9.99 -3.48
CA GLY A 296 -2.64 -9.86 -3.29
C GLY A 296 -3.44 -11.12 -3.63
N ASN A 297 -4.76 -10.93 -3.66
CA ASN A 297 -5.73 -11.90 -4.14
C ASN A 297 -6.64 -11.15 -5.11
N VAL A 298 -6.38 -11.32 -6.41
CA VAL A 298 -7.02 -10.52 -7.47
C VAL A 298 -7.48 -11.43 -8.62
N ALA A 299 -8.40 -10.94 -9.43
CA ALA A 299 -8.99 -11.66 -10.56
C ALA A 299 -9.54 -13.05 -10.15
N ASP A 300 -9.03 -14.14 -10.75
CA ASP A 300 -9.50 -15.51 -10.45
C ASP A 300 -9.25 -15.90 -8.97
N ASN A 301 -8.36 -15.21 -8.27
CA ASN A 301 -8.08 -15.43 -6.86
C ASN A 301 -8.89 -14.51 -5.92
N THR A 302 -9.97 -13.89 -6.39
CA THR A 302 -10.91 -13.13 -5.54
C THR A 302 -11.37 -13.99 -4.36
N LEU A 303 -11.17 -13.48 -3.15
CA LEU A 303 -11.58 -14.16 -1.91
C LEU A 303 -13.09 -14.11 -1.73
N GLN A 304 -13.64 -15.17 -1.14
CA GLN A 304 -15.03 -15.25 -0.72
C GLN A 304 -15.05 -15.39 0.81
N ILE A 305 -15.08 -14.26 1.53
CA ILE A 305 -15.02 -14.26 2.99
C ILE A 305 -16.42 -14.54 3.55
N ALA A 306 -16.59 -15.67 4.22
CA ALA A 306 -17.83 -16.05 4.85
C ALA A 306 -18.30 -15.02 5.92
N PRO A 307 -19.58 -14.99 6.28
CA PRO A 307 -20.09 -14.13 7.34
C PRO A 307 -19.23 -14.22 8.63
N LEU A 308 -18.87 -13.08 9.20
CA LEU A 308 -18.09 -12.93 10.43
C LEU A 308 -16.65 -13.47 10.37
N GLU A 309 -16.24 -14.09 9.26
CA GLU A 309 -14.88 -14.56 9.02
C GLU A 309 -13.94 -13.44 8.55
N LYS A 310 -12.65 -13.74 8.49
CA LYS A 310 -11.62 -12.80 8.08
C LYS A 310 -10.60 -13.41 7.13
N SER A 311 -9.93 -12.53 6.39
CA SER A 311 -8.72 -12.81 5.60
C SER A 311 -7.56 -11.99 6.15
N VAL A 312 -6.35 -12.54 6.09
CA VAL A 312 -5.12 -11.85 6.45
C VAL A 312 -4.12 -12.01 5.32
N LEU A 313 -3.70 -10.89 4.73
CA LEU A 313 -2.61 -10.80 3.77
C LEU A 313 -1.36 -10.31 4.49
N GLN A 314 -0.27 -11.06 4.44
CA GLN A 314 1.00 -10.68 5.03
C GLN A 314 2.09 -10.61 3.97
N VAL A 315 2.94 -9.59 4.04
CA VAL A 315 4.08 -9.40 3.16
C VAL A 315 5.29 -8.99 3.99
N ARG A 316 6.42 -9.68 3.76
CA ARG A 316 7.72 -9.30 4.30
C ARG A 316 8.64 -8.89 3.18
N LEU A 317 9.21 -7.69 3.30
CA LEU A 317 10.15 -7.11 2.36
C LEU A 317 11.56 -7.10 2.98
N VAL A 318 12.48 -7.76 2.32
CA VAL A 318 13.88 -7.90 2.76
C VAL A 318 14.80 -7.38 1.67
N SER A 319 15.69 -6.46 2.01
CA SER A 319 16.83 -6.07 1.15
C SER A 319 18.12 -6.64 1.72
N SER A 320 18.86 -7.36 0.90
CA SER A 320 20.17 -7.94 1.23
C SER A 320 21.18 -7.64 0.12
N ARG A 321 22.47 -7.73 0.44
CA ARG A 321 23.54 -7.59 -0.57
C ARG A 321 23.48 -8.79 -1.53
N LEU A 322 23.79 -8.53 -2.80
CA LEU A 322 23.93 -9.57 -3.80
C LEU A 322 25.09 -10.50 -3.42
N GLY A 323 24.83 -11.80 -3.33
CA GLY A 323 25.83 -12.80 -2.98
C GLY A 323 26.14 -12.93 -1.47
N ALA A 324 25.29 -12.35 -0.59
CA ALA A 324 25.38 -12.51 0.86
C ALA A 324 24.66 -13.74 1.37
#